data_d3b1879618f2e85403e24193d4a9942a
#
_entry.id   d3b1879618f2e85403e24193d4a9942a
#
_cell.length_a   1.000
_cell.length_b   1.000
_cell.length_c   1.000
_cell.angle_alpha   90.00
_cell.angle_beta   90.00
_cell.angle_gamma   90.00
#
_symmetry.space_group_name_H-M   'P 1'
#
loop_
_entity.id
_entity.type
_entity.pdbx_description
1 polymer ?
#
loop_
_entity_poly.entity_id
_entity_poly.type
_entity_poly.pdbx_seq_one_letter_code
_entity_poly.pdbx_strand_id
1 'polypeptide(L)'
;MPGDVLFLHGSPDGITRLRELAAAAPWTAPQLPEDPFTTDLDRAVDVLVDMKNLSEVAVGLAYSALVLGDLGLAAEVRHLADRLDEMKDRLELWVLRAASDKVDPSPLRGLLHLSQAAEDIGDQAQQMVWLIEQLEDVHPILGLALGDSDEVVVRIPVGEGSEAEQALLAELQLNIEPGFTVLAIRRCGQYVYRPRGRVRLLAGDELIASGPDEGRELLALRCGWRLVDPDGDGEMELEPLVRTTGG
;
A
#
# COMPACT_ATOMS: atom_id res chain seq x y z
N MET A 1 12.77 2.76 -28.00
CA MET A 1 12.85 2.42 -29.44
C MET A 1 11.45 2.29 -30.00
N PRO A 2 11.17 2.54 -31.28
CA PRO A 2 9.84 2.26 -31.85
C PRO A 2 9.54 0.76 -31.67
N GLY A 3 8.44 0.44 -30.99
CA GLY A 3 8.01 -0.94 -30.71
C GLY A 3 8.17 -1.38 -29.26
N ASP A 4 8.75 -0.57 -28.39
CA ASP A 4 8.80 -0.87 -26.97
C ASP A 4 7.40 -0.78 -26.36
N VAL A 5 7.05 -1.75 -25.50
CA VAL A 5 5.79 -1.77 -24.78
C VAL A 5 6.06 -1.38 -23.33
N LEU A 6 5.37 -0.34 -22.86
CA LEU A 6 5.44 0.12 -21.49
C LEU A 6 4.18 -0.32 -20.73
N PHE A 7 4.37 -0.95 -19.58
CA PHE A 7 3.30 -1.18 -18.62
C PHE A 7 3.34 -0.05 -17.58
N LEU A 8 2.23 0.69 -17.47
CA LEU A 8 2.14 1.86 -16.61
C LEU A 8 1.10 1.64 -15.53
N HIS A 9 1.48 1.94 -14.29
CA HIS A 9 0.58 2.01 -13.15
C HIS A 9 0.71 3.39 -12.50
N GLY A 10 -0.41 4.05 -12.20
CA GLY A 10 -0.39 5.38 -11.60
C GLY A 10 -1.76 6.06 -11.64
N SER A 11 -1.77 7.35 -11.30
CA SER A 11 -2.99 8.15 -11.37
C SER A 11 -3.49 8.30 -12.81
N PRO A 12 -4.81 8.41 -13.05
CA PRO A 12 -5.39 8.62 -14.39
C PRO A 12 -4.75 9.79 -15.15
N ASP A 13 -4.49 10.91 -14.44
CA ASP A 13 -3.87 12.11 -15.03
C ASP A 13 -2.41 11.86 -15.41
N GLY A 14 -1.65 11.15 -14.58
CA GLY A 14 -0.27 10.77 -14.86
C GLY A 14 -0.17 9.83 -16.07
N ILE A 15 -1.04 8.83 -16.14
CA ILE A 15 -1.12 7.92 -17.29
C ILE A 15 -1.49 8.68 -18.56
N THR A 16 -2.43 9.62 -18.47
CA THR A 16 -2.84 10.46 -19.64
C THR A 16 -1.67 11.27 -20.16
N ARG A 17 -0.91 11.94 -19.28
CA ARG A 17 0.29 12.71 -19.66
C ARG A 17 1.36 11.86 -20.33
N LEU A 18 1.62 10.66 -19.77
CA LEU A 18 2.59 9.73 -20.35
C LEU A 18 2.15 9.21 -21.72
N ARG A 19 0.84 8.97 -21.91
CA ARG A 19 0.30 8.60 -23.23
C ARG A 19 0.45 9.70 -24.26
N GLU A 20 0.24 10.95 -23.88
CA GLU A 20 0.46 12.12 -24.75
C GLU A 20 1.94 12.22 -25.15
N LEU A 21 2.86 12.08 -24.19
CA LEU A 21 4.31 12.08 -24.45
C LEU A 21 4.74 10.93 -25.36
N ALA A 22 4.11 9.77 -25.25
CA ALA A 22 4.37 8.60 -26.08
C ALA A 22 3.65 8.65 -27.43
N ALA A 23 2.89 9.73 -27.73
CA ALA A 23 2.02 9.85 -28.91
C ALA A 23 1.06 8.66 -29.08
N ALA A 24 0.64 8.04 -27.97
CA ALA A 24 -0.29 6.93 -27.98
C ALA A 24 -1.72 7.41 -28.20
N ALA A 25 -2.52 6.60 -28.92
CA ALA A 25 -3.92 6.93 -29.16
C ALA A 25 -4.69 7.14 -27.85
N PRO A 26 -5.64 8.11 -27.79
CA PRO A 26 -6.49 8.29 -26.63
C PRO A 26 -7.21 6.96 -26.30
N TRP A 27 -7.18 6.59 -25.02
CA TRP A 27 -7.97 5.46 -24.57
C TRP A 27 -9.39 5.94 -24.29
N THR A 28 -10.36 5.29 -24.90
CA THR A 28 -11.77 5.54 -24.62
C THR A 28 -12.30 4.34 -23.88
N ALA A 29 -12.87 4.57 -22.70
CA ALA A 29 -13.53 3.50 -21.95
C ALA A 29 -14.63 2.88 -22.85
N PRO A 30 -14.74 1.55 -22.92
CA PRO A 30 -15.86 0.92 -23.60
C PRO A 30 -17.17 1.37 -22.95
N GLN A 31 -18.09 1.87 -23.78
CA GLN A 31 -19.45 2.17 -23.30
C GLN A 31 -20.17 0.85 -23.08
N LEU A 32 -20.42 0.51 -21.83
CA LEU A 32 -21.26 -0.61 -21.47
C LEU A 32 -22.73 -0.22 -21.72
N PRO A 33 -23.57 -1.13 -22.25
CA PRO A 33 -25.00 -0.87 -22.36
C PRO A 33 -25.61 -0.64 -20.97
N GLU A 34 -26.51 0.30 -20.85
CA GLU A 34 -27.33 0.51 -19.64
C GLU A 34 -28.34 -0.63 -19.51
N ASP A 35 -27.94 -1.73 -18.88
CA ASP A 35 -28.80 -2.85 -18.54
C ASP A 35 -29.08 -2.83 -17.03
N PRO A 36 -30.33 -3.03 -16.56
CA PRO A 36 -30.63 -3.07 -15.11
C PRO A 36 -29.88 -4.17 -14.34
N PHE A 37 -29.25 -5.13 -15.01
CA PHE A 37 -28.33 -6.12 -14.40
C PHE A 37 -26.92 -5.59 -14.13
N THR A 38 -26.57 -4.40 -14.64
CA THR A 38 -25.28 -3.73 -14.39
C THR A 38 -25.04 -3.47 -12.90
N THR A 39 -26.08 -3.26 -12.11
CA THR A 39 -25.90 -2.90 -10.69
C THR A 39 -25.26 -3.99 -9.83
N ASP A 40 -25.57 -5.26 -10.04
CA ASP A 40 -24.97 -6.36 -9.27
C ASP A 40 -23.57 -6.70 -9.80
N LEU A 41 -23.37 -6.59 -11.10
CA LEU A 41 -22.07 -6.73 -11.73
C LEU A 41 -21.12 -5.57 -11.33
N ASP A 42 -21.62 -4.33 -11.32
CA ASP A 42 -20.85 -3.17 -10.87
C ASP A 42 -20.42 -3.32 -9.41
N ARG A 43 -21.29 -3.80 -8.54
CA ARG A 43 -20.95 -4.10 -7.14
C ARG A 43 -19.89 -5.20 -7.01
N ALA A 44 -19.96 -6.24 -7.85
CA ALA A 44 -18.93 -7.27 -7.87
C ALA A 44 -17.58 -6.71 -8.32
N VAL A 45 -17.56 -5.83 -9.31
CA VAL A 45 -16.35 -5.15 -9.78
C VAL A 45 -15.79 -4.23 -8.71
N ASP A 46 -16.63 -3.44 -8.02
CA ASP A 46 -16.19 -2.57 -6.93
C ASP A 46 -15.53 -3.37 -5.80
N VAL A 47 -16.16 -4.49 -5.39
CA VAL A 47 -15.58 -5.38 -4.39
C VAL A 47 -14.24 -5.95 -4.86
N LEU A 48 -14.13 -6.37 -6.13
CA LEU A 48 -12.88 -6.89 -6.68
C LEU A 48 -11.75 -5.84 -6.67
N VAL A 49 -12.06 -4.59 -7.01
CA VAL A 49 -11.10 -3.49 -6.94
C VAL A 49 -10.62 -3.26 -5.51
N ASP A 50 -11.53 -3.33 -4.55
CA ASP A 50 -11.19 -3.21 -3.13
C ASP A 50 -10.36 -4.41 -2.64
N MET A 51 -10.68 -5.64 -3.05
CA MET A 51 -9.88 -6.84 -2.75
C MET A 51 -8.45 -6.72 -3.31
N LYS A 52 -8.31 -6.33 -4.58
CA LYS A 52 -7.02 -6.08 -5.21
C LYS A 52 -6.20 -5.04 -4.42
N ASN A 53 -6.82 -3.94 -4.02
CA ASN A 53 -6.15 -2.91 -3.25
C ASN A 53 -5.74 -3.41 -1.86
N LEU A 54 -6.56 -4.24 -1.23
CA LEU A 54 -6.31 -4.78 0.09
C LEU A 54 -5.19 -5.83 0.07
N SER A 55 -5.16 -6.70 -0.95
CA SER A 55 -4.10 -7.69 -1.11
C SER A 55 -2.72 -7.05 -1.34
N GLU A 56 -2.64 -5.96 -2.12
CA GLU A 56 -1.40 -5.18 -2.27
C GLU A 56 -0.90 -4.63 -0.92
N VAL A 57 -1.81 -4.10 -0.10
CA VAL A 57 -1.48 -3.61 1.24
C VAL A 57 -1.01 -4.75 2.14
N ALA A 58 -1.70 -5.89 2.11
CA ALA A 58 -1.35 -7.04 2.94
C ALA A 58 0.09 -7.51 2.68
N VAL A 59 0.51 -7.61 1.42
CA VAL A 59 1.89 -7.96 1.04
C VAL A 59 2.89 -6.91 1.54
N GLY A 60 2.61 -5.62 1.31
CA GLY A 60 3.50 -4.54 1.76
C GLY A 60 3.66 -4.50 3.28
N LEU A 61 2.57 -4.71 4.03
CA LEU A 61 2.62 -4.79 5.49
C LEU A 61 3.27 -6.07 5.99
N ALA A 62 3.09 -7.21 5.31
CA ALA A 62 3.75 -8.46 5.67
C ALA A 62 5.28 -8.32 5.52
N TYR A 63 5.74 -7.73 4.43
CA TYR A 63 7.15 -7.42 4.25
C TYR A 63 7.65 -6.44 5.33
N SER A 64 6.87 -5.39 5.62
CA SER A 64 7.20 -4.43 6.67
C SER A 64 7.28 -5.08 8.05
N ALA A 65 6.36 -6.00 8.37
CA ALA A 65 6.38 -6.75 9.62
C ALA A 65 7.65 -7.61 9.75
N LEU A 66 8.06 -8.27 8.65
CA LEU A 66 9.30 -9.06 8.61
C LEU A 66 10.55 -8.20 8.85
N VAL A 67 10.65 -7.09 8.11
CA VAL A 67 11.83 -6.19 8.20
C VAL A 67 11.94 -5.55 9.58
N LEU A 68 10.81 -5.13 10.16
CA LEU A 68 10.76 -4.43 11.44
C LEU A 68 10.63 -5.37 12.66
N GLY A 69 10.45 -6.68 12.44
CA GLY A 69 10.17 -7.63 13.53
C GLY A 69 8.87 -7.29 14.30
N ASP A 70 7.87 -6.70 13.62
CA ASP A 70 6.71 -6.10 14.28
C ASP A 70 5.50 -7.03 14.33
N LEU A 71 5.25 -7.60 15.51
CA LEU A 71 4.09 -8.46 15.76
C LEU A 71 2.73 -7.72 15.64
N GLY A 72 2.71 -6.40 15.84
CA GLY A 72 1.50 -5.58 15.65
C GLY A 72 1.13 -5.50 14.18
N LEU A 73 2.10 -5.28 13.27
CA LEU A 73 1.89 -5.35 11.83
C LEU A 73 1.52 -6.77 11.38
N ALA A 74 2.13 -7.80 11.99
CA ALA A 74 1.77 -9.19 11.70
C ALA A 74 0.30 -9.49 12.03
N ALA A 75 -0.17 -9.03 13.19
CA ALA A 75 -1.59 -9.15 13.56
C ALA A 75 -2.51 -8.42 12.58
N GLU A 76 -2.08 -7.27 12.07
CA GLU A 76 -2.83 -6.48 11.11
C GLU A 76 -2.94 -7.18 9.74
N VAL A 77 -1.85 -7.81 9.27
CA VAL A 77 -1.87 -8.61 8.04
C VAL A 77 -2.89 -9.75 8.13
N ARG A 78 -2.98 -10.43 9.28
CA ARG A 78 -4.01 -11.47 9.49
C ARG A 78 -5.42 -10.90 9.39
N HIS A 79 -5.66 -9.76 10.03
CA HIS A 79 -6.95 -9.09 9.91
C HIS A 79 -7.30 -8.72 8.46
N LEU A 80 -6.30 -8.35 7.64
CA LEU A 80 -6.50 -8.06 6.22
C LEU A 80 -6.82 -9.35 5.42
N ALA A 81 -6.18 -10.47 5.74
CA ALA A 81 -6.47 -11.77 5.13
C ALA A 81 -7.91 -12.20 5.44
N ASP A 82 -8.34 -12.16 6.70
CA ASP A 82 -9.73 -12.45 7.10
C ASP A 82 -10.74 -11.57 6.34
N ARG A 83 -10.41 -10.31 6.14
CA ARG A 83 -11.27 -9.39 5.36
C ARG A 83 -11.32 -9.74 3.89
N LEU A 84 -10.23 -10.22 3.30
CA LEU A 84 -10.23 -10.69 1.89
C LEU A 84 -11.15 -11.89 1.72
N ASP A 85 -11.17 -12.83 2.67
CA ASP A 85 -12.11 -13.96 2.69
C ASP A 85 -13.56 -13.48 2.69
N GLU A 86 -13.92 -12.59 3.62
CA GLU A 86 -15.25 -12.02 3.71
C GLU A 86 -15.67 -11.28 2.41
N MET A 87 -14.72 -10.60 1.78
CA MET A 87 -14.95 -9.86 0.53
C MET A 87 -15.15 -10.81 -0.64
N LYS A 88 -14.40 -11.92 -0.70
CA LYS A 88 -14.58 -12.98 -1.70
C LYS A 88 -15.98 -13.58 -1.62
N ASP A 89 -16.41 -13.99 -0.42
CA ASP A 89 -17.76 -14.53 -0.21
C ASP A 89 -18.85 -13.55 -0.70
N ARG A 90 -18.69 -12.28 -0.42
CA ARG A 90 -19.60 -11.23 -0.88
C ARG A 90 -19.59 -11.07 -2.40
N LEU A 91 -18.42 -11.10 -3.03
CA LEU A 91 -18.27 -11.01 -4.47
C LEU A 91 -18.93 -12.21 -5.15
N GLU A 92 -18.71 -13.42 -4.67
CA GLU A 92 -19.33 -14.64 -5.18
C GLU A 92 -20.87 -14.52 -5.16
N LEU A 93 -21.42 -13.98 -4.07
CA LEU A 93 -22.85 -13.76 -3.94
C LEU A 93 -23.40 -12.76 -4.98
N TRP A 94 -22.66 -11.66 -5.26
CA TRP A 94 -23.04 -10.71 -6.29
C TRP A 94 -22.93 -11.30 -7.69
N VAL A 95 -21.88 -12.09 -7.97
CA VAL A 95 -21.71 -12.81 -9.25
C VAL A 95 -22.85 -13.79 -9.47
N LEU A 96 -23.22 -14.58 -8.45
CA LEU A 96 -24.34 -15.52 -8.54
C LEU A 96 -25.68 -14.81 -8.77
N ARG A 97 -25.90 -13.64 -8.19
CA ARG A 97 -27.11 -12.82 -8.44
C ARG A 97 -27.12 -12.22 -9.84
N ALA A 98 -25.97 -11.81 -10.36
CA ALA A 98 -25.83 -11.30 -11.71
C ALA A 98 -25.95 -12.42 -12.76
N ALA A 99 -25.68 -13.67 -12.40
CA ALA A 99 -25.82 -14.84 -13.27
C ALA A 99 -27.31 -15.14 -13.49
N SER A 100 -27.88 -14.65 -14.59
CA SER A 100 -29.24 -14.98 -15.04
C SER A 100 -29.15 -15.71 -16.38
N ASP A 101 -30.24 -16.41 -16.77
CA ASP A 101 -30.34 -17.18 -18.02
C ASP A 101 -30.11 -16.35 -19.31
N LYS A 102 -29.92 -15.03 -19.17
CA LYS A 102 -29.75 -14.09 -20.28
C LYS A 102 -28.34 -13.49 -20.39
N VAL A 103 -27.46 -13.78 -19.45
CA VAL A 103 -26.12 -13.21 -19.40
C VAL A 103 -25.09 -14.28 -19.80
N ASP A 104 -24.15 -13.93 -20.68
CA ASP A 104 -22.99 -14.78 -20.96
C ASP A 104 -22.20 -14.97 -19.66
N PRO A 105 -22.00 -16.20 -19.16
CA PRO A 105 -21.29 -16.47 -17.90
C PRO A 105 -19.79 -16.27 -18.00
N SER A 106 -19.21 -16.11 -19.19
CA SER A 106 -17.77 -16.05 -19.39
C SER A 106 -17.08 -14.89 -18.63
N PRO A 107 -17.60 -13.64 -18.64
CA PRO A 107 -17.05 -12.56 -17.86
C PRO A 107 -17.16 -12.79 -16.35
N LEU A 108 -18.24 -13.41 -15.88
CA LEU A 108 -18.47 -13.71 -14.46
C LEU A 108 -17.44 -14.69 -13.91
N ARG A 109 -17.03 -15.67 -14.72
CA ARG A 109 -15.96 -16.60 -14.37
C ARG A 109 -14.63 -15.87 -14.16
N GLY A 110 -14.36 -14.83 -14.95
CA GLY A 110 -13.16 -13.98 -14.78
C GLY A 110 -13.12 -13.27 -13.43
N LEU A 111 -14.27 -12.73 -12.97
CA LEU A 111 -14.38 -12.09 -11.66
C LEU A 111 -14.08 -13.06 -10.52
N LEU A 112 -14.63 -14.29 -10.58
CA LEU A 112 -14.38 -15.34 -9.58
C LEU A 112 -12.91 -15.74 -9.54
N HIS A 113 -12.26 -15.90 -10.69
CA HIS A 113 -10.83 -16.21 -10.72
C HIS A 113 -9.97 -15.09 -10.15
N LEU A 114 -10.30 -13.83 -10.43
CA LEU A 114 -9.56 -12.69 -9.89
C LEU A 114 -9.78 -12.51 -8.39
N SER A 115 -11.01 -12.78 -7.89
CA SER A 115 -11.26 -12.72 -6.45
C SER A 115 -10.50 -13.81 -5.69
N GLN A 116 -10.45 -15.03 -6.24
CA GLN A 116 -9.63 -16.11 -5.68
C GLN A 116 -8.15 -15.73 -5.67
N ALA A 117 -7.62 -15.18 -6.76
CA ALA A 117 -6.23 -14.76 -6.82
C ALA A 117 -5.90 -13.65 -5.79
N ALA A 118 -6.83 -12.72 -5.55
CA ALA A 118 -6.64 -11.67 -4.55
C ALA A 118 -6.62 -12.22 -3.11
N GLU A 119 -7.47 -13.20 -2.82
CA GLU A 119 -7.48 -13.91 -1.54
C GLU A 119 -6.22 -14.77 -1.38
N ASP A 120 -5.82 -15.55 -2.39
CA ASP A 120 -4.58 -16.33 -2.37
C ASP A 120 -3.35 -15.45 -2.04
N ILE A 121 -3.31 -14.21 -2.54
CA ILE A 121 -2.26 -13.24 -2.21
C ILE A 121 -2.31 -12.86 -0.72
N GLY A 122 -3.51 -12.65 -0.17
CA GLY A 122 -3.70 -12.39 1.26
C GLY A 122 -3.20 -13.53 2.14
N ASP A 123 -3.52 -14.76 1.74
CA ASP A 123 -3.06 -15.98 2.41
C ASP A 123 -1.53 -16.10 2.41
N GLN A 124 -0.88 -15.78 1.27
CA GLN A 124 0.58 -15.78 1.19
C GLN A 124 1.18 -14.69 2.10
N ALA A 125 0.58 -13.52 2.18
CA ALA A 125 1.00 -12.47 3.11
C ALA A 125 0.87 -12.94 4.57
N GLN A 126 -0.21 -13.65 4.92
CA GLN A 126 -0.39 -14.25 6.24
C GLN A 126 0.69 -15.32 6.54
N GLN A 127 1.07 -16.12 5.57
CA GLN A 127 2.16 -17.10 5.73
C GLN A 127 3.52 -16.43 5.97
N MET A 128 3.77 -15.27 5.35
CA MET A 128 4.99 -14.50 5.62
C MET A 128 5.08 -14.07 7.08
N VAL A 129 4.00 -13.52 7.64
CA VAL A 129 4.01 -13.06 9.04
C VAL A 129 4.00 -14.19 10.06
N TRP A 130 3.50 -15.37 9.70
CA TRP A 130 3.60 -16.55 10.55
C TRP A 130 5.06 -16.89 10.91
N LEU A 131 6.03 -16.62 10.02
CA LEU A 131 7.45 -16.82 10.29
C LEU A 131 7.95 -15.99 11.49
N ILE A 132 7.49 -14.74 11.63
CA ILE A 132 7.89 -13.85 12.73
C ILE A 132 7.37 -14.39 14.08
N GLU A 133 6.18 -14.98 14.06
CA GLU A 133 5.52 -15.49 15.27
C GLU A 133 6.11 -16.79 15.79
N GLN A 134 6.73 -17.57 14.91
CA GLN A 134 7.35 -18.85 15.25
C GLN A 134 8.82 -18.72 15.65
N LEU A 135 9.45 -17.63 15.30
CA LEU A 135 10.86 -17.39 15.57
C LEU A 135 10.98 -16.45 16.77
N GLU A 136 11.54 -16.91 17.88
CA GLU A 136 11.89 -16.07 19.04
C GLU A 136 12.90 -14.97 18.63
N ASP A 137 13.74 -15.27 17.61
CA ASP A 137 14.64 -14.33 16.95
C ASP A 137 14.55 -14.51 15.44
N VAL A 138 14.46 -13.39 14.68
CA VAL A 138 14.54 -13.41 13.22
C VAL A 138 15.88 -14.02 12.81
N HIS A 139 15.85 -15.13 12.06
CA HIS A 139 17.08 -15.82 11.67
C HIS A 139 18.03 -14.84 10.96
N PRO A 140 19.33 -14.77 11.33
CA PRO A 140 20.26 -13.78 10.77
C PRO A 140 20.31 -13.76 9.23
N ILE A 141 20.03 -14.89 8.58
CA ILE A 141 19.96 -15.01 7.12
C ILE A 141 18.82 -14.17 6.52
N LEU A 142 17.69 -14.02 7.23
CA LEU A 142 16.58 -13.16 6.78
C LEU A 142 16.99 -11.69 6.88
N GLY A 143 17.67 -11.30 7.96
CA GLY A 143 18.24 -9.96 8.10
C GLY A 143 19.22 -9.61 6.98
N LEU A 144 20.10 -10.57 6.61
CA LEU A 144 21.02 -10.40 5.49
C LEU A 144 20.30 -10.31 4.13
N ALA A 145 19.31 -11.19 3.90
CA ALA A 145 18.56 -11.19 2.64
C ALA A 145 17.67 -9.95 2.44
N LEU A 146 17.18 -9.37 3.54
CA LEU A 146 16.35 -8.17 3.53
C LEU A 146 17.20 -6.90 3.56
N GLY A 147 18.39 -6.94 4.17
CA GLY A 147 19.33 -5.81 4.27
C GLY A 147 20.07 -5.48 2.98
N ASP A 148 20.12 -6.40 2.01
CA ASP A 148 20.73 -6.19 0.68
C ASP A 148 19.73 -5.55 -0.33
N SER A 149 18.57 -5.10 0.14
CA SER A 149 17.55 -4.45 -0.69
C SER A 149 17.81 -2.96 -0.79
N ASP A 150 17.79 -2.42 -2.01
CA ASP A 150 17.83 -0.97 -2.27
C ASP A 150 16.56 -0.26 -1.75
N GLU A 151 15.54 -1.02 -1.41
CA GLU A 151 14.27 -0.55 -0.85
C GLU A 151 14.19 -0.86 0.64
N VAL A 152 13.97 0.19 1.44
CA VAL A 152 13.82 0.08 2.88
C VAL A 152 12.38 0.33 3.32
N VAL A 153 12.00 -0.31 4.41
CA VAL A 153 10.75 -0.01 5.11
C VAL A 153 11.08 0.80 6.35
N VAL A 154 10.36 1.87 6.55
CA VAL A 154 10.53 2.76 7.68
C VAL A 154 9.22 2.96 8.43
N ARG A 155 9.36 3.11 9.76
CA ARG A 155 8.30 3.59 10.63
C ARG A 155 8.71 4.94 11.20
N ILE A 156 8.02 6.00 10.80
CA ILE A 156 8.36 7.36 11.19
C ILE A 156 7.13 8.05 11.77
N PRO A 157 7.19 8.54 13.03
CA PRO A 157 6.13 9.33 13.60
C PRO A 157 6.13 10.74 13.00
N VAL A 158 4.95 11.33 12.85
CA VAL A 158 4.78 12.74 12.50
C VAL A 158 4.99 13.58 13.75
N GLY A 159 6.09 14.30 13.78
CA GLY A 159 6.47 15.18 14.88
C GLY A 159 5.62 16.45 14.92
N GLU A 160 5.37 16.96 16.12
CA GLU A 160 4.68 18.24 16.33
C GLU A 160 5.47 19.38 15.68
N GLY A 161 4.80 20.17 14.88
CA GLY A 161 5.38 21.29 14.16
C GLY A 161 6.26 20.93 12.98
N SER A 162 6.30 19.67 12.56
CA SER A 162 7.00 19.24 11.34
C SER A 162 6.30 19.76 10.06
N GLU A 163 6.98 19.65 8.92
CA GLU A 163 6.39 19.93 7.61
C GLU A 163 5.19 19.00 7.33
N ALA A 164 5.26 17.77 7.80
CA ALA A 164 4.22 16.77 7.61
C ALA A 164 2.98 17.03 8.46
N GLU A 165 3.10 17.70 9.59
CA GLU A 165 1.96 18.01 10.45
C GLU A 165 0.95 18.92 9.74
N GLN A 166 -0.33 18.56 9.75
CA GLN A 166 -1.43 19.27 9.11
C GLN A 166 -1.36 19.30 7.57
N ALA A 167 -0.32 18.77 6.94
CA ALA A 167 -0.23 18.68 5.49
C ALA A 167 -1.15 17.58 4.93
N LEU A 168 -1.63 17.77 3.71
CA LEU A 168 -2.23 16.68 2.94
C LEU A 168 -1.12 15.78 2.38
N LEU A 169 -1.34 14.48 2.39
CA LEU A 169 -0.36 13.52 1.86
C LEU A 169 0.03 13.83 0.40
N ALA A 170 -0.92 14.35 -0.41
CA ALA A 170 -0.64 14.76 -1.78
C ALA A 170 0.25 16.01 -1.86
N GLU A 171 0.20 16.91 -0.88
CA GLU A 171 1.01 18.13 -0.85
C GLU A 171 2.47 17.81 -0.56
N LEU A 172 2.71 16.79 0.25
CA LEU A 172 4.07 16.35 0.60
C LEU A 172 4.80 15.64 -0.55
N GLN A 173 4.08 15.12 -1.55
CA GLN A 173 4.63 14.46 -2.73
C GLN A 173 5.73 13.42 -2.41
N LEU A 174 5.58 12.68 -1.30
CA LEU A 174 6.58 11.77 -0.77
C LEU A 174 7.01 10.69 -1.77
N ASN A 175 6.14 10.33 -2.70
CA ASN A 175 6.42 9.39 -3.78
C ASN A 175 7.29 9.96 -4.92
N ILE A 176 7.45 11.29 -4.98
CA ILE A 176 8.32 11.97 -5.94
C ILE A 176 9.67 12.25 -5.27
N GLU A 177 9.63 12.87 -4.12
CA GLU A 177 10.79 13.18 -3.30
C GLU A 177 10.36 13.11 -1.82
N PRO A 178 10.94 12.22 -1.03
CA PRO A 178 12.12 11.39 -1.21
C PRO A 178 11.94 10.03 -1.89
N GLY A 179 10.82 9.75 -2.54
CA GLY A 179 10.59 8.49 -3.27
C GLY A 179 9.85 7.44 -2.45
N PHE A 180 9.24 7.81 -1.32
CA PHE A 180 8.56 6.89 -0.42
C PHE A 180 7.06 6.75 -0.71
N THR A 181 6.61 5.51 -0.73
CA THR A 181 5.18 5.16 -0.78
C THR A 181 4.68 4.88 0.63
N VAL A 182 3.67 5.62 1.09
CA VAL A 182 3.05 5.36 2.39
C VAL A 182 2.08 4.18 2.26
N LEU A 183 2.42 3.07 2.90
CA LEU A 183 1.63 1.83 2.90
C LEU A 183 0.44 1.93 3.86
N ALA A 184 0.71 2.46 5.06
CA ALA A 184 -0.30 2.68 6.09
C ALA A 184 0.07 3.86 7.00
N ILE A 185 -0.95 4.42 7.65
CA ILE A 185 -0.80 5.39 8.74
C ILE A 185 -1.43 4.76 9.98
N ARG A 186 -0.66 4.64 11.07
CA ARG A 186 -1.20 4.26 12.37
C ARG A 186 -1.57 5.52 13.14
N ARG A 187 -2.85 5.66 13.47
CA ARG A 187 -3.41 6.79 14.22
C ARG A 187 -4.20 6.28 15.41
N CYS A 188 -3.81 6.64 16.61
CA CYS A 188 -4.49 6.20 17.85
C CYS A 188 -4.71 4.67 17.92
N GLY A 189 -3.72 3.90 17.44
CA GLY A 189 -3.78 2.43 17.44
C GLY A 189 -4.59 1.81 16.28
N GLN A 190 -5.17 2.61 15.41
CA GLN A 190 -5.90 2.13 14.23
C GLN A 190 -5.12 2.42 12.95
N TYR A 191 -5.28 1.57 11.94
CA TYR A 191 -4.58 1.70 10.68
C TYR A 191 -5.48 2.28 9.59
N VAL A 192 -4.92 3.25 8.86
CA VAL A 192 -5.48 3.77 7.61
C VAL A 192 -4.62 3.21 6.49
N TYR A 193 -5.13 2.18 5.81
CA TYR A 193 -4.39 1.53 4.72
C TYR A 193 -4.49 2.32 3.43
N ARG A 194 -3.39 2.28 2.65
CA ARG A 194 -3.29 2.94 1.35
C ARG A 194 -3.87 4.35 1.39
N PRO A 195 -3.34 5.21 2.27
CA PRO A 195 -3.90 6.52 2.47
C PRO A 195 -3.90 7.30 1.15
N ARG A 196 -5.06 7.86 0.80
CA ARG A 196 -5.18 8.67 -0.41
C ARG A 196 -4.58 10.05 -0.16
N GLY A 197 -4.16 10.74 -1.23
CA GLY A 197 -3.54 12.06 -1.16
C GLY A 197 -4.32 13.13 -0.38
N ARG A 198 -5.65 12.97 -0.20
CA ARG A 198 -6.51 13.85 0.60
C ARG A 198 -6.46 13.60 2.12
N VAL A 199 -5.73 12.58 2.55
CA VAL A 199 -5.56 12.32 3.99
C VAL A 199 -4.64 13.39 4.56
N ARG A 200 -5.11 14.04 5.62
CA ARG A 200 -4.33 15.02 6.39
C ARG A 200 -3.59 14.30 7.49
N LEU A 201 -2.28 14.52 7.56
CA LEU A 201 -1.43 13.99 8.62
C LEU A 201 -1.59 14.82 9.90
N LEU A 202 -1.52 14.14 11.04
CA LEU A 202 -1.62 14.76 12.37
C LEU A 202 -0.38 14.43 13.18
N ALA A 203 -0.01 15.29 14.12
CA ALA A 203 1.04 14.96 15.08
C ALA A 203 0.71 13.66 15.81
N GLY A 204 1.71 12.78 15.94
CA GLY A 204 1.56 11.45 16.54
C GLY A 204 1.03 10.37 15.59
N ASP A 205 0.71 10.69 14.33
CA ASP A 205 0.54 9.65 13.30
C ASP A 205 1.86 8.95 13.10
N GLU A 206 1.84 7.63 12.91
CA GLU A 206 3.02 6.88 12.47
C GLU A 206 2.84 6.48 11.02
N LEU A 207 3.80 6.89 10.18
CA LEU A 207 3.86 6.49 8.78
C LEU A 207 4.61 5.17 8.66
N ILE A 208 4.01 4.18 8.04
CA ILE A 208 4.68 2.97 7.58
C ILE A 208 4.86 3.16 6.08
N ALA A 209 6.10 3.31 5.65
CA ALA A 209 6.42 3.67 4.27
C ALA A 209 7.59 2.84 3.74
N SER A 210 7.58 2.59 2.44
CA SER A 210 8.62 1.88 1.72
C SER A 210 9.17 2.78 0.62
N GLY A 211 10.49 2.75 0.44
CA GLY A 211 11.18 3.58 -0.55
C GLY A 211 12.69 3.39 -0.52
N PRO A 212 13.42 4.17 -1.32
CA PRO A 212 14.87 4.05 -1.42
C PRO A 212 15.58 4.50 -0.13
N ASP A 213 16.65 3.79 0.23
CA ASP A 213 17.43 4.10 1.45
C ASP A 213 17.97 5.54 1.45
N GLU A 214 18.40 6.05 0.30
CA GLU A 214 18.91 7.42 0.15
C GLU A 214 17.87 8.49 0.51
N GLY A 215 16.59 8.18 0.41
CA GLY A 215 15.50 9.09 0.75
C GLY A 215 15.10 9.10 2.22
N ARG A 216 15.61 8.17 3.03
CA ARG A 216 15.19 7.95 4.42
C ARG A 216 15.43 9.17 5.30
N GLU A 217 16.60 9.81 5.16
CA GLU A 217 16.94 11.00 5.94
C GLU A 217 16.00 12.18 5.62
N LEU A 218 15.71 12.42 4.35
CA LEU A 218 14.79 13.48 3.93
C LEU A 218 13.35 13.23 4.41
N LEU A 219 12.91 11.97 4.39
CA LEU A 219 11.60 11.62 4.93
C LEU A 219 11.53 11.89 6.43
N ALA A 220 12.56 11.50 7.18
CA ALA A 220 12.67 11.78 8.62
C ALA A 220 12.63 13.29 8.90
N LEU A 221 13.41 14.09 8.16
CA LEU A 221 13.44 15.55 8.31
C LEU A 221 12.06 16.18 8.09
N ARG A 222 11.33 15.78 7.05
CA ARG A 222 9.98 16.28 6.78
C ARG A 222 8.98 15.91 7.88
N CYS A 223 9.19 14.77 8.53
CA CYS A 223 8.39 14.34 9.67
C CYS A 223 8.86 14.95 11.02
N GLY A 224 9.91 15.78 11.03
CA GLY A 224 10.38 16.46 12.23
C GLY A 224 11.46 15.69 13.01
N TRP A 225 12.16 14.76 12.35
CA TRP A 225 13.17 13.91 12.98
C TRP A 225 14.49 13.99 12.22
N ARG A 226 15.58 13.69 12.92
CA ARG A 226 16.91 13.44 12.36
C ARG A 226 17.25 11.98 12.59
N LEU A 227 17.84 11.35 11.58
CA LEU A 227 18.46 10.05 11.75
C LEU A 227 19.87 10.22 12.34
N VAL A 228 20.14 9.49 13.40
CA VAL A 228 21.45 9.46 14.07
C VAL A 228 21.87 8.01 14.24
N ASP A 229 23.17 7.77 14.19
CA ASP A 229 23.80 6.49 14.54
C ASP A 229 24.57 6.73 15.84
N PRO A 230 23.95 6.50 17.01
CA PRO A 230 24.52 6.89 18.29
C PRO A 230 25.73 6.05 18.68
N ASP A 231 25.77 4.79 18.29
CA ASP A 231 26.80 3.83 18.69
C ASP A 231 27.76 3.46 17.56
N GLY A 232 27.50 3.91 16.33
CA GLY A 232 28.32 3.66 15.14
C GLY A 232 28.24 2.21 14.64
N ASP A 233 27.18 1.50 14.98
CA ASP A 233 26.94 0.11 14.58
C ASP A 233 26.07 -0.04 13.33
N GLY A 234 25.59 1.11 12.79
CA GLY A 234 24.74 1.20 11.62
C GLY A 234 23.25 1.15 11.94
N GLU A 235 22.83 1.00 13.21
CA GLU A 235 21.46 1.13 13.62
C GLU A 235 21.07 2.61 13.74
N MET A 236 20.09 3.05 12.93
CA MET A 236 19.68 4.45 12.87
C MET A 236 18.52 4.71 13.83
N GLU A 237 18.70 5.69 14.72
CA GLU A 237 17.66 6.15 15.63
C GLU A 237 17.06 7.48 15.20
N LEU A 238 15.81 7.73 15.61
CA LEU A 238 15.10 8.98 15.37
C LEU A 238 15.29 9.95 16.53
N GLU A 239 16.00 11.06 16.28
CA GLU A 239 16.14 12.16 17.23
C GLU A 239 15.23 13.32 16.83
N PRO A 240 14.42 13.90 17.75
CA PRO A 240 13.55 15.01 17.40
C PRO A 240 14.34 16.24 17.00
N LEU A 241 13.89 16.91 15.94
CA LEU A 241 14.45 18.21 15.57
C LEU A 241 14.06 19.23 16.65
N VAL A 242 15.04 19.66 17.45
CA VAL A 242 14.85 20.70 18.47
C VAL A 242 14.46 21.99 17.75
N ARG A 243 13.23 22.44 17.90
CA ARG A 243 12.90 23.82 17.52
C ARG A 243 13.59 24.76 18.47
N THR A 244 14.56 25.47 17.95
CA THR A 244 15.00 26.71 18.61
C THR A 244 13.79 27.64 18.56
N THR A 245 13.03 27.72 19.64
CA THR A 245 12.07 28.78 19.87
C THR A 245 12.86 30.07 19.89
N GLY A 246 12.98 30.72 18.72
CA GLY A 246 13.48 32.07 18.60
C GLY A 246 12.57 32.98 19.39
N GLY A 247 13.15 33.61 20.42
CA GLY A 247 12.49 34.60 21.24
C GLY A 247 12.16 35.89 20.47
#